data_97327c315ae490c256af8eedca9511d1
#
_entry.id   97327c315ae490c256af8eedca9511d1
#
_cell.length_a   1.000
_cell.length_b   1.000
_cell.length_c   1.000
_cell.angle_alpha   90.00
_cell.angle_beta   90.00
_cell.angle_gamma   90.00
#
_symmetry.space_group_name_H-M   'P 1'
#
loop_
_entity.id
_entity.type
_entity.pdbx_description
1 polymer ?
#
loop_
_entity_poly.entity_id
_entity_poly.type
_entity_poly.pdbx_seq_one_letter_code
_entity_poly.pdbx_strand_id
1 'polypeptide(L)'
;QSGDIGNLPWLDKDIQRRLAEIDVIISRVRYLSQSDWDAYETSWDFTTLPLLQPDHRAETLEATYTTLRTHWQGMTDEMQRLEEENNRIFIDAYGLQDELTPEVPLNEITLTCNPAYRYGIKNDAAANETRLRADTMAEFLSYAVGCMFGRYSLDATGLILANQGDTLADSLARVPEPQFMPDEDNVIPM
;
A
#
# COMPACT_ATOMS: atom_id res chain seq x y z
N GLN A 1 -4.13 27.54 -33.94
CA GLN A 1 -3.91 28.14 -32.59
C GLN A 1 -3.04 27.22 -31.76
N SER A 2 -1.73 27.25 -31.97
CA SER A 2 -0.79 26.38 -31.21
C SER A 2 0.21 27.25 -30.42
N GLY A 3 -0.18 28.49 -30.09
CA GLY A 3 0.69 29.53 -29.56
C GLY A 3 0.86 29.59 -28.05
N ASP A 4 -0.04 29.00 -27.28
CA ASP A 4 -0.10 29.28 -25.84
C ASP A 4 0.66 28.29 -24.95
N ILE A 5 0.99 27.11 -25.46
CA ILE A 5 1.76 26.11 -24.71
C ILE A 5 3.23 26.53 -24.52
N GLY A 6 3.79 27.30 -25.49
CA GLY A 6 5.16 27.81 -25.39
C GLY A 6 5.39 28.94 -24.38
N ASN A 7 4.31 29.51 -23.84
CA ASN A 7 4.33 30.57 -22.81
C ASN A 7 4.04 30.09 -21.40
N LEU A 8 3.77 28.81 -21.22
CA LEU A 8 3.74 28.24 -19.87
C LEU A 8 5.13 28.38 -19.24
N PRO A 9 5.23 28.75 -17.95
CA PRO A 9 6.50 28.79 -17.23
C PRO A 9 7.02 27.34 -17.05
N TRP A 10 7.46 26.76 -18.16
CA TRP A 10 7.92 25.40 -18.24
C TRP A 10 9.39 25.34 -17.87
N LEU A 11 9.66 24.72 -16.74
CA LEU A 11 10.99 24.35 -16.26
C LEU A 11 12.03 25.47 -16.32
N ASP A 12 12.04 26.27 -15.27
CA ASP A 12 13.17 27.16 -15.00
C ASP A 12 14.49 26.34 -14.99
N LYS A 13 15.61 27.01 -15.32
CA LYS A 13 16.94 26.40 -15.33
C LYS A 13 17.30 25.73 -14.00
N ASP A 14 16.74 26.21 -12.91
CA ASP A 14 16.97 25.66 -11.58
C ASP A 14 16.27 24.30 -11.37
N ILE A 15 15.05 24.11 -11.90
CA ILE A 15 14.39 22.81 -11.93
C ILE A 15 15.20 21.84 -12.81
N GLN A 16 15.68 22.29 -13.97
CA GLN A 16 16.49 21.44 -14.85
C GLN A 16 17.77 20.93 -14.18
N ARG A 17 18.38 21.72 -13.31
CA ARG A 17 19.56 21.30 -12.52
C ARG A 17 19.21 20.26 -11.45
N ARG A 18 17.97 20.25 -10.98
CA ARG A 18 17.48 19.36 -9.91
C ARG A 18 16.69 18.16 -10.43
N LEU A 19 16.60 17.97 -11.76
CA LEU A 19 15.85 16.86 -12.35
C LEU A 19 16.25 15.48 -11.80
N ALA A 20 17.54 15.23 -11.62
CA ALA A 20 18.00 13.94 -11.08
C ALA A 20 17.52 13.71 -9.63
N GLU A 21 17.47 14.76 -8.81
CA GLU A 21 16.95 14.72 -7.44
C GLU A 21 15.43 14.49 -7.44
N ILE A 22 14.71 15.22 -8.30
CA ILE A 22 13.28 15.06 -8.49
C ILE A 22 12.95 13.63 -8.96
N ASP A 23 13.69 13.07 -9.89
CA ASP A 23 13.50 11.71 -10.39
C ASP A 23 13.69 10.66 -9.30
N VAL A 24 14.62 10.86 -8.37
CA VAL A 24 14.81 9.98 -7.21
C VAL A 24 13.60 10.06 -6.27
N ILE A 25 13.14 11.27 -5.97
CA ILE A 25 11.95 11.50 -5.13
C ILE A 25 10.72 10.83 -5.76
N ILE A 26 10.44 11.11 -7.04
CA ILE A 26 9.28 10.56 -7.76
C ILE A 26 9.33 9.03 -7.80
N SER A 27 10.52 8.47 -8.08
CA SER A 27 10.69 7.02 -8.13
C SER A 27 10.39 6.38 -6.77
N ARG A 28 10.80 7.01 -5.69
CA ARG A 28 10.55 6.50 -4.34
C ARG A 28 9.09 6.67 -3.90
N VAL A 29 8.49 7.82 -4.16
CA VAL A 29 7.05 8.08 -3.92
C VAL A 29 6.20 7.06 -4.66
N ARG A 30 6.49 6.83 -5.95
CA ARG A 30 5.78 5.82 -6.74
C ARG A 30 5.94 4.41 -6.18
N TYR A 31 7.14 4.04 -5.73
CA TYR A 31 7.37 2.75 -5.09
C TYR A 31 6.54 2.58 -3.81
N LEU A 32 6.50 3.58 -2.93
CA LEU A 32 5.71 3.55 -1.70
C LEU A 32 4.21 3.41 -2.00
N SER A 33 3.70 4.21 -2.94
CA SER A 33 2.29 4.14 -3.36
C SER A 33 1.94 2.79 -3.99
N GLN A 34 2.79 2.26 -4.85
CA GLN A 34 2.58 0.95 -5.46
C GLN A 34 2.64 -0.16 -4.42
N SER A 35 3.62 -0.13 -3.51
CA SER A 35 3.74 -1.12 -2.45
C SER A 35 2.52 -1.14 -1.52
N ASP A 36 1.97 0.04 -1.19
CA ASP A 36 0.74 0.16 -0.41
C ASP A 36 -0.48 -0.36 -1.20
N TRP A 37 -0.59 -0.02 -2.48
CA TRP A 37 -1.68 -0.49 -3.34
C TRP A 37 -1.67 -2.00 -3.53
N ASP A 38 -0.51 -2.59 -3.80
CA ASP A 38 -0.34 -4.02 -4.06
C ASP A 38 -0.44 -4.89 -2.78
N ALA A 39 -0.52 -4.25 -1.61
CA ALA A 39 -0.78 -4.90 -0.33
C ALA A 39 -2.23 -5.37 -0.17
N TYR A 40 -3.15 -4.96 -1.04
CA TYR A 40 -4.58 -5.24 -0.95
C TYR A 40 -5.08 -6.06 -2.12
N GLU A 41 -6.04 -6.95 -1.85
CA GLU A 41 -6.66 -7.88 -2.82
C GLU A 41 -7.31 -7.16 -4.03
N THR A 42 -7.57 -5.87 -3.91
CA THR A 42 -8.09 -5.05 -5.02
C THR A 42 -7.06 -4.78 -6.11
N SER A 43 -5.77 -4.96 -5.84
CA SER A 43 -4.71 -4.86 -6.85
C SER A 43 -4.60 -6.14 -7.67
N TRP A 44 -4.33 -5.98 -8.98
CA TRP A 44 -3.98 -7.10 -9.87
C TRP A 44 -2.61 -7.73 -9.52
N ASP A 45 -1.73 -6.95 -8.89
CA ASP A 45 -0.38 -7.38 -8.52
C ASP A 45 -0.32 -7.86 -7.05
N PHE A 46 -1.49 -8.04 -6.39
CA PHE A 46 -1.56 -8.60 -5.05
C PHE A 46 -0.93 -9.99 -5.00
N THR A 47 0.01 -10.17 -4.10
CA THR A 47 0.73 -11.45 -3.94
C THR A 47 0.45 -12.13 -2.62
N THR A 48 0.49 -11.38 -1.52
CA THR A 48 0.22 -11.89 -0.17
C THR A 48 -0.11 -10.73 0.77
N LEU A 49 -0.81 -11.03 1.85
CA LEU A 49 -1.06 -10.03 2.89
C LEU A 49 0.23 -9.56 3.55
N PRO A 50 0.40 -8.24 3.79
CA PRO A 50 1.56 -7.71 4.52
C PRO A 50 1.78 -8.39 5.87
N LEU A 51 0.71 -8.75 6.58
CA LEU A 51 0.76 -9.44 7.87
C LEU A 51 1.45 -10.82 7.78
N LEU A 52 1.47 -11.46 6.61
CA LEU A 52 2.07 -12.77 6.38
C LEU A 52 3.48 -12.70 5.80
N GLN A 53 3.97 -11.51 5.46
CA GLN A 53 5.31 -11.36 4.92
C GLN A 53 6.37 -11.73 5.97
N PRO A 54 7.44 -12.44 5.56
CA PRO A 54 8.48 -12.90 6.48
C PRO A 54 9.11 -11.78 7.30
N ASP A 55 9.29 -10.59 6.71
CA ASP A 55 9.95 -9.45 7.33
C ASP A 55 9.16 -8.86 8.53
N HIS A 56 7.88 -9.17 8.61
CA HIS A 56 7.01 -8.71 9.72
C HIS A 56 6.74 -9.81 10.74
N ARG A 57 7.11 -11.05 10.43
CA ARG A 57 6.75 -12.23 11.21
C ARG A 57 7.41 -12.22 12.60
N ALA A 58 6.60 -12.40 13.63
CA ALA A 58 7.02 -12.53 15.02
C ALA A 58 6.37 -13.76 15.68
N GLU A 59 6.65 -13.99 16.97
CA GLU A 59 6.15 -15.15 17.71
C GLU A 59 4.62 -15.16 17.89
N THR A 60 4.00 -13.97 17.93
CA THR A 60 2.56 -13.83 18.10
C THR A 60 1.97 -12.93 17.01
N LEU A 61 0.67 -13.08 16.75
CA LEU A 61 -0.05 -12.23 15.81
C LEU A 61 -0.02 -10.75 16.25
N GLU A 62 -0.09 -10.49 17.55
CA GLU A 62 0.02 -9.14 18.10
C GLU A 62 1.40 -8.52 17.84
N ALA A 63 2.47 -9.28 18.07
CA ALA A 63 3.83 -8.82 17.80
C ALA A 63 4.06 -8.62 16.29
N THR A 64 3.54 -9.50 15.45
CA THR A 64 3.58 -9.37 13.99
C THR A 64 2.87 -8.09 13.54
N TYR A 65 1.66 -7.83 14.05
CA TYR A 65 0.93 -6.59 13.76
C TYR A 65 1.70 -5.35 14.20
N THR A 66 2.33 -5.40 15.38
CA THR A 66 3.13 -4.28 15.90
C THR A 66 4.32 -3.96 14.97
N THR A 67 5.00 -4.99 14.48
CA THR A 67 6.10 -4.84 13.51
C THR A 67 5.60 -4.25 12.19
N LEU A 68 4.52 -4.79 11.65
CA LEU A 68 3.87 -4.29 10.44
C LEU A 68 3.43 -2.82 10.60
N ARG A 69 2.80 -2.48 11.74
CA ARG A 69 2.36 -1.10 12.00
C ARG A 69 3.52 -0.12 12.06
N THR A 70 4.65 -0.55 12.63
CA THR A 70 5.88 0.25 12.64
C THR A 70 6.41 0.48 11.23
N HIS A 71 6.38 -0.54 10.39
CA HIS A 71 6.73 -0.43 8.97
C HIS A 71 5.83 0.57 8.24
N TRP A 72 4.51 0.47 8.39
CA TRP A 72 3.53 1.38 7.79
C TRP A 72 3.70 2.83 8.27
N GLN A 73 4.04 3.04 9.54
CA GLN A 73 4.36 4.36 10.04
C GLN A 73 5.60 4.92 9.33
N GLY A 74 6.65 4.09 9.19
CA GLY A 74 7.86 4.49 8.46
C GLY A 74 7.58 4.84 7.00
N MET A 75 6.70 4.09 6.31
CA MET A 75 6.26 4.42 4.94
C MET A 75 5.54 5.77 4.88
N THR A 76 4.65 6.03 5.85
CA THR A 76 3.88 7.28 5.92
C THR A 76 4.80 8.48 6.17
N ASP A 77 5.72 8.35 7.13
CA ASP A 77 6.68 9.42 7.47
C ASP A 77 7.64 9.70 6.29
N GLU A 78 8.09 8.64 5.62
CA GLU A 78 8.95 8.77 4.44
C GLU A 78 8.21 9.46 3.29
N MET A 79 6.96 9.07 3.03
CA MET A 79 6.13 9.67 1.99
C MET A 79 5.93 11.15 2.24
N GLN A 80 5.54 11.52 3.46
CA GLN A 80 5.38 12.92 3.87
C GLN A 80 6.64 13.74 3.63
N ARG A 81 7.79 13.25 4.10
CA ARG A 81 9.09 13.91 3.91
C ARG A 81 9.43 14.09 2.42
N LEU A 82 9.16 13.10 1.58
CA LEU A 82 9.44 13.17 0.14
C LEU A 82 8.51 14.16 -0.58
N GLU A 83 7.23 14.18 -0.24
CA GLU A 83 6.27 15.13 -0.80
C GLU A 83 6.61 16.57 -0.38
N GLU A 84 6.96 16.79 0.88
CA GLU A 84 7.41 18.09 1.38
C GLU A 84 8.71 18.55 0.72
N GLU A 85 9.68 17.64 0.49
CA GLU A 85 10.90 17.95 -0.23
C GLU A 85 10.62 18.31 -1.69
N ASN A 86 9.75 17.56 -2.34
CA ASN A 86 9.29 17.88 -3.69
C ASN A 86 8.63 19.27 -3.76
N ASN A 87 7.72 19.55 -2.83
CA ASN A 87 7.07 20.86 -2.74
C ASN A 87 8.09 21.99 -2.55
N ARG A 88 9.08 21.81 -1.66
CA ARG A 88 10.15 22.78 -1.40
C ARG A 88 10.95 23.08 -2.67
N ILE A 89 11.29 22.03 -3.45
CA ILE A 89 12.00 22.20 -4.71
C ILE A 89 11.24 23.12 -5.68
N PHE A 90 9.95 22.88 -5.83
CA PHE A 90 9.13 23.66 -6.77
C PHE A 90 8.80 25.06 -6.22
N ILE A 91 8.50 25.20 -4.94
CA ILE A 91 8.27 26.52 -4.29
C ILE A 91 9.49 27.40 -4.45
N ASP A 92 10.69 26.87 -4.23
CA ASP A 92 11.95 27.61 -4.39
C ASP A 92 12.21 28.00 -5.85
N ALA A 93 12.00 27.07 -6.78
CA ALA A 93 12.25 27.30 -8.19
C ALA A 93 11.34 28.35 -8.81
N TYR A 94 10.09 28.45 -8.32
CA TYR A 94 9.12 29.43 -8.80
C TYR A 94 9.06 30.70 -7.94
N GLY A 95 9.84 30.79 -6.85
CA GLY A 95 9.87 31.98 -5.98
C GLY A 95 8.57 32.20 -5.22
N LEU A 96 7.89 31.12 -4.79
CA LEU A 96 6.57 31.15 -4.16
C LEU A 96 6.63 31.04 -2.63
N GLN A 97 7.79 31.27 -2.01
CA GLN A 97 7.99 31.09 -0.57
C GLN A 97 7.11 32.00 0.31
N ASP A 98 6.69 33.13 -0.24
CA ASP A 98 5.80 34.07 0.45
C ASP A 98 4.32 33.68 0.33
N GLU A 99 3.98 32.73 -0.56
CA GLU A 99 2.58 32.36 -0.86
C GLU A 99 2.26 30.91 -0.46
N LEU A 100 3.24 30.00 -0.50
CA LEU A 100 3.06 28.58 -0.28
C LEU A 100 4.03 28.04 0.78
N THR A 101 3.59 27.02 1.49
CA THR A 101 4.41 26.25 2.43
C THR A 101 4.59 24.82 1.90
N PRO A 102 5.72 24.17 2.17
CA PRO A 102 5.98 22.82 1.67
C PRO A 102 5.29 21.72 2.49
N GLU A 103 4.79 22.04 3.68
CA GLU A 103 4.22 21.08 4.63
C GLU A 103 3.01 20.36 4.05
N VAL A 104 2.96 19.03 4.25
CA VAL A 104 1.86 18.17 3.83
C VAL A 104 1.21 17.55 5.07
N PRO A 105 -0.08 17.83 5.33
CA PRO A 105 -0.79 17.22 6.45
C PRO A 105 -0.88 15.69 6.33
N LEU A 106 -0.78 14.96 7.45
CA LEU A 106 -0.83 13.49 7.45
C LEU A 106 -2.09 12.93 6.77
N ASN A 107 -3.23 13.58 6.87
CA ASN A 107 -4.46 13.13 6.21
C ASN A 107 -4.45 13.32 4.68
N GLU A 108 -3.45 13.97 4.13
CA GLU A 108 -3.24 14.13 2.69
C GLU A 108 -2.20 13.14 2.14
N ILE A 109 -1.47 12.43 3.01
CA ILE A 109 -0.55 11.37 2.62
C ILE A 109 -1.36 10.14 2.20
N THR A 110 -1.50 9.94 0.90
CA THR A 110 -2.45 9.03 0.24
C THR A 110 -2.01 7.56 0.26
N LEU A 111 -1.66 7.05 1.44
CA LEU A 111 -1.39 5.64 1.68
C LEU A 111 -2.56 5.01 2.44
N THR A 112 -3.03 3.84 2.01
CA THR A 112 -4.12 3.09 2.67
C THR A 112 -3.71 2.62 4.06
N CYS A 113 -2.42 2.36 4.27
CA CYS A 113 -1.86 2.03 5.58
C CYS A 113 -1.76 3.21 6.55
N ASN A 114 -2.01 4.45 6.07
CA ASN A 114 -2.07 5.66 6.88
C ASN A 114 -3.48 5.85 7.46
N PRO A 115 -3.71 5.68 8.77
CA PRO A 115 -5.04 5.79 9.37
C PRO A 115 -5.64 7.20 9.31
N ALA A 116 -4.81 8.25 9.26
CA ALA A 116 -5.28 9.62 9.12
C ALA A 116 -5.90 9.88 7.74
N TYR A 117 -5.33 9.32 6.68
CA TYR A 117 -5.89 9.35 5.33
C TYR A 117 -7.10 8.41 5.22
N ARG A 118 -6.94 7.13 5.58
CA ARG A 118 -7.95 6.08 5.39
C ARG A 118 -9.28 6.37 6.10
N TYR A 119 -9.23 6.95 7.31
CA TYR A 119 -10.42 7.19 8.15
C TYR A 119 -10.72 8.66 8.38
N GLY A 120 -9.84 9.55 7.92
CA GLY A 120 -9.95 10.99 8.09
C GLY A 120 -9.63 11.46 9.51
N ILE A 121 -9.69 12.78 9.71
CA ILE A 121 -9.30 13.45 10.96
C ILE A 121 -10.48 13.76 11.89
N LYS A 122 -11.70 13.31 11.56
CA LYS A 122 -12.88 13.55 12.41
C LYS A 122 -12.87 12.74 13.71
N ASN A 123 -12.19 11.60 13.69
CA ASN A 123 -11.96 10.77 14.87
C ASN A 123 -10.60 11.13 15.48
N ASP A 124 -10.41 10.78 16.76
CA ASP A 124 -9.10 10.89 17.34
C ASP A 124 -8.12 9.86 16.76
N ALA A 125 -6.82 10.09 16.87
CA ALA A 125 -5.80 9.22 16.33
C ALA A 125 -5.86 7.79 16.93
N ALA A 126 -6.20 7.65 18.22
CA ALA A 126 -6.30 6.36 18.88
C ALA A 126 -7.49 5.53 18.36
N ALA A 127 -8.61 6.18 18.06
CA ALA A 127 -9.76 5.54 17.43
C ALA A 127 -9.41 5.04 16.02
N ASN A 128 -8.68 5.84 15.23
CA ASN A 128 -8.22 5.45 13.90
C ASN A 128 -7.23 4.28 13.96
N GLU A 129 -6.31 4.25 14.92
CA GLU A 129 -5.39 3.13 15.13
C GLU A 129 -6.16 1.85 15.52
N THR A 130 -7.14 1.95 16.38
CA THR A 130 -7.99 0.82 16.76
C THR A 130 -8.75 0.27 15.57
N ARG A 131 -9.25 1.13 14.70
CA ARG A 131 -9.96 0.76 13.48
C ARG A 131 -9.02 0.11 12.47
N LEU A 132 -7.83 0.67 12.25
CA LEU A 132 -6.82 0.08 11.35
C LEU A 132 -6.48 -1.35 11.77
N ARG A 133 -6.26 -1.58 13.07
CA ARG A 133 -6.01 -2.92 13.60
C ARG A 133 -7.19 -3.86 13.35
N ALA A 134 -8.41 -3.39 13.59
CA ALA A 134 -9.62 -4.20 13.37
C ALA A 134 -9.80 -4.58 11.90
N ASP A 135 -9.61 -3.62 10.99
CA ASP A 135 -9.70 -3.85 9.54
C ASP A 135 -8.61 -4.81 9.06
N THR A 136 -7.37 -4.66 9.55
CA THR A 136 -6.27 -5.59 9.24
C THR A 136 -6.57 -7.03 9.69
N MET A 137 -7.19 -7.19 10.86
CA MET A 137 -7.60 -8.53 11.34
C MET A 137 -8.77 -9.08 10.50
N ALA A 138 -9.69 -8.25 10.06
CA ALA A 138 -10.78 -8.67 9.17
C ALA A 138 -10.23 -9.12 7.78
N GLU A 139 -9.26 -8.39 7.22
CA GLU A 139 -8.56 -8.76 5.99
C GLU A 139 -7.81 -10.08 6.15
N PHE A 140 -7.14 -10.29 7.30
CA PHE A 140 -6.48 -11.56 7.60
C PHE A 140 -7.46 -12.75 7.68
N LEU A 141 -8.61 -12.56 8.33
CA LEU A 141 -9.65 -13.59 8.37
C LEU A 141 -10.23 -13.88 6.98
N SER A 142 -10.45 -12.83 6.17
CA SER A 142 -10.91 -12.99 4.79
C SER A 142 -9.92 -13.79 3.95
N TYR A 143 -8.62 -13.50 4.09
CA TYR A 143 -7.58 -14.26 3.42
C TYR A 143 -7.52 -15.72 3.88
N ALA A 144 -7.64 -15.97 5.18
CA ALA A 144 -7.69 -17.33 5.74
C ALA A 144 -8.87 -18.14 5.17
N VAL A 145 -10.06 -17.53 5.10
CA VAL A 145 -11.24 -18.14 4.44
C VAL A 145 -10.95 -18.38 2.96
N GLY A 146 -10.30 -17.43 2.29
CA GLY A 146 -9.86 -17.61 0.90
C GLY A 146 -8.93 -18.80 0.70
N CYS A 147 -8.01 -19.06 1.65
CA CYS A 147 -7.19 -20.27 1.64
C CYS A 147 -8.03 -21.54 1.82
N MET A 148 -9.06 -21.52 2.68
CA MET A 148 -9.96 -22.66 2.88
C MET A 148 -10.73 -23.04 1.62
N PHE A 149 -11.04 -22.05 0.76
CA PHE A 149 -11.70 -22.26 -0.52
C PHE A 149 -10.74 -22.45 -1.71
N GLY A 150 -9.43 -22.48 -1.46
CA GLY A 150 -8.43 -22.61 -2.52
C GLY A 150 -8.23 -21.35 -3.38
N ARG A 151 -8.84 -20.20 -3.00
CA ARG A 151 -8.63 -18.91 -3.68
C ARG A 151 -7.19 -18.42 -3.51
N TYR A 152 -6.60 -18.67 -2.35
CA TYR A 152 -5.21 -18.40 -1.99
C TYR A 152 -4.51 -19.66 -1.51
N SER A 153 -3.19 -19.59 -1.38
CA SER A 153 -2.38 -20.63 -0.75
C SER A 153 -1.29 -19.98 0.11
N LEU A 154 -0.88 -20.66 1.17
CA LEU A 154 0.30 -20.31 1.94
C LEU A 154 1.62 -20.68 1.22
N ASP A 155 1.53 -21.52 0.20
CA ASP A 155 2.69 -22.08 -0.52
C ASP A 155 2.91 -21.43 -1.90
N ALA A 156 1.96 -20.59 -2.35
CA ALA A 156 2.08 -19.88 -3.62
C ALA A 156 1.49 -18.47 -3.50
N THR A 157 2.11 -17.51 -4.16
CA THR A 157 1.71 -16.11 -4.14
C THR A 157 0.53 -15.82 -5.09
N GLY A 158 -0.27 -14.83 -4.71
CA GLY A 158 -1.37 -14.35 -5.53
C GLY A 158 -2.60 -15.27 -5.54
N LEU A 159 -3.49 -15.02 -6.49
CA LEU A 159 -4.72 -15.79 -6.66
C LEU A 159 -4.43 -17.17 -7.27
N ILE A 160 -4.93 -18.21 -6.65
CA ILE A 160 -4.88 -19.60 -7.17
C ILE A 160 -6.13 -19.89 -7.99
N LEU A 161 -7.33 -19.84 -7.36
CA LEU A 161 -8.60 -19.97 -8.08
C LEU A 161 -9.17 -18.59 -8.36
N ALA A 162 -9.07 -18.13 -9.59
CA ALA A 162 -9.44 -16.78 -10.00
C ALA A 162 -10.53 -16.75 -11.07
N ASN A 163 -10.78 -17.87 -11.78
CA ASN A 163 -11.72 -17.91 -12.89
C ASN A 163 -13.02 -18.59 -12.48
N GLN A 164 -14.11 -18.16 -13.10
CA GLN A 164 -15.40 -18.84 -12.91
C GLN A 164 -15.33 -20.29 -13.44
N GLY A 165 -15.65 -21.24 -12.57
CA GLY A 165 -15.62 -22.66 -12.90
C GLY A 165 -14.30 -23.37 -12.53
N ASP A 166 -13.30 -22.67 -12.02
CA ASP A 166 -12.12 -23.30 -11.42
C ASP A 166 -12.54 -24.23 -10.27
N THR A 167 -11.90 -25.37 -10.18
CA THR A 167 -12.19 -26.44 -9.22
C THR A 167 -11.01 -26.69 -8.28
N LEU A 168 -11.22 -27.51 -7.26
CA LEU A 168 -10.14 -27.99 -6.38
C LEU A 168 -9.01 -28.66 -7.18
N ALA A 169 -9.34 -29.38 -8.26
CA ALA A 169 -8.33 -30.01 -9.12
C ALA A 169 -7.41 -28.96 -9.77
N ASP A 170 -7.94 -27.79 -10.14
CA ASP A 170 -7.16 -26.69 -10.70
C ASP A 170 -6.26 -26.05 -9.63
N SER A 171 -6.74 -25.95 -8.38
CA SER A 171 -5.91 -25.52 -7.24
C SER A 171 -4.74 -26.48 -7.01
N LEU A 172 -5.02 -27.78 -6.93
CA LEU A 172 -3.99 -28.81 -6.72
C LEU A 172 -3.02 -28.96 -7.90
N ALA A 173 -3.45 -28.62 -9.11
CA ALA A 173 -2.55 -28.57 -10.26
C ALA A 173 -1.50 -27.45 -10.13
N ARG A 174 -1.85 -26.33 -9.45
CA ARG A 174 -0.92 -25.23 -9.17
C ARG A 174 -0.09 -25.44 -7.91
N VAL A 175 -0.70 -26.04 -6.89
CA VAL A 175 -0.09 -26.33 -5.59
C VAL A 175 -0.35 -27.79 -5.24
N PRO A 176 0.50 -28.73 -5.72
CA PRO A 176 0.24 -30.17 -5.61
C PRO A 176 0.23 -30.72 -4.18
N GLU A 177 1.03 -30.12 -3.29
CA GLU A 177 1.17 -30.54 -1.89
C GLU A 177 1.01 -29.32 -0.95
N PRO A 178 -0.19 -28.75 -0.83
CA PRO A 178 -0.40 -27.58 -0.01
C PRO A 178 -0.26 -27.90 1.47
N GLN A 179 0.42 -27.02 2.24
CA GLN A 179 0.49 -27.11 3.71
C GLN A 179 -0.90 -27.05 4.35
N PHE A 180 -1.80 -26.32 3.70
CA PHE A 180 -3.20 -26.22 4.07
C PHE A 180 -4.07 -26.68 2.90
N MET A 181 -4.73 -27.84 3.05
CA MET A 181 -5.60 -28.40 2.01
C MET A 181 -6.92 -27.61 1.95
N PRO A 182 -7.32 -27.11 0.78
CA PRO A 182 -8.63 -26.49 0.61
C PRO A 182 -9.76 -27.50 0.83
N ASP A 183 -10.91 -27.01 1.27
CA ASP A 183 -12.09 -27.83 1.52
C ASP A 183 -12.71 -28.36 0.21
N GLU A 184 -13.09 -29.63 0.20
CA GLU A 184 -13.64 -30.28 -1.00
C GLU A 184 -15.10 -29.90 -1.28
N ASP A 185 -15.89 -29.62 -0.23
CA ASP A 185 -17.33 -29.38 -0.33
C ASP A 185 -17.71 -27.90 -0.21
N ASN A 186 -16.73 -27.01 -0.05
CA ASN A 186 -16.91 -25.58 0.18
C ASN A 186 -17.76 -25.26 1.43
N VAL A 187 -17.82 -26.17 2.41
CA VAL A 187 -18.52 -25.97 3.69
C VAL A 187 -17.52 -25.81 4.81
N ILE A 188 -17.40 -24.62 5.35
CA ILE A 188 -16.54 -24.35 6.51
C ILE A 188 -17.35 -24.66 7.78
N PRO A 189 -16.98 -25.68 8.57
CA PRO A 189 -17.61 -25.91 9.87
C PRO A 189 -17.24 -24.75 10.81
N MET A 190 -18.25 -24.03 11.27
CA MET A 190 -18.11 -22.97 12.27
C MET A 190 -18.32 -23.49 13.68
#